data_79110c6007f94e5abdd1e34249fc98e9
#
_entry.id   79110c6007f94e5abdd1e34249fc98e9
#
_cell.length_a   1.000
_cell.length_b   1.000
_cell.length_c   1.000
_cell.angle_alpha   90.00
_cell.angle_beta   90.00
_cell.angle_gamma   90.00
#
_symmetry.space_group_name_H-M   'P 1'
#
loop_
_entity.id
_entity.type
_entity.pdbx_description
1 polymer ?
#
loop_
_entity_poly.entity_id
_entity_poly.type
_entity_poly.pdbx_seq_one_letter_code
_entity_poly.pdbx_strand_id
1 'polypeptide(L)' 'MKFSELIRLLEENGFRLISQKGSIRYFGKTGWEKLIRVDYHGVKEVPTGTCHAILKAAGIEHP' A
#
# COMPACT_ATOMS: atom_id res chain seq x y z
N MET A 1 -9.39 -6.89 4.39
CA MET A 1 -9.20 -5.86 3.34
C MET A 1 -8.61 -6.49 2.10
N LYS A 2 -9.18 -6.20 0.95
CA LYS A 2 -8.65 -6.68 -0.33
C LYS A 2 -7.49 -5.81 -0.77
N PHE A 3 -6.60 -6.36 -1.60
CA PHE A 3 -5.47 -5.58 -2.13
C PHE A 3 -5.94 -4.32 -2.86
N SER A 4 -7.01 -4.42 -3.65
CA SER A 4 -7.57 -3.25 -4.35
C SER A 4 -8.04 -2.17 -3.37
N GLU A 5 -8.59 -2.56 -2.23
CA GLU A 5 -9.01 -1.63 -1.20
C GLU A 5 -7.80 -0.98 -0.51
N LEU A 6 -6.75 -1.76 -0.29
CA LEU A 6 -5.52 -1.24 0.29
C LEU A 6 -4.87 -0.18 -0.61
N ILE A 7 -4.82 -0.43 -1.92
CA ILE A 7 -4.30 0.54 -2.87
C ILE A 7 -5.11 1.83 -2.84
N ARG A 8 -6.44 1.71 -2.82
CA ARG A 8 -7.32 2.88 -2.74
C ARG A 8 -7.04 3.69 -1.47
N LEU A 9 -6.86 3.00 -0.35
CA LEU A 9 -6.56 3.65 0.92
C LEU A 9 -5.23 4.42 0.86
N LEU A 10 -4.21 3.81 0.26
CA LEU A 10 -2.93 4.48 0.05
C LEU A 10 -3.10 5.74 -0.80
N GLU A 11 -3.85 5.64 -1.90
CA GLU A 11 -4.09 6.77 -2.78
C GLU A 11 -4.85 7.90 -2.09
N GLU A 12 -5.85 7.54 -1.27
CA GLU A 12 -6.61 8.52 -0.49
C GLU A 12 -5.73 9.26 0.52
N ASN A 13 -4.61 8.65 0.92
CA ASN A 13 -3.66 9.27 1.83
C ASN A 13 -2.48 9.92 1.10
N GLY A 14 -2.62 10.15 -0.20
CA GLY A 14 -1.64 10.91 -0.98
C GLY A 14 -0.54 10.10 -1.63
N PHE A 15 -0.54 8.79 -1.46
CA PHE A 15 0.46 7.94 -2.10
C PHE A 15 0.15 7.75 -3.57
N ARG A 16 1.20 7.66 -4.40
CA ARG A 16 1.10 7.47 -5.84
C ARG A 16 1.98 6.30 -6.25
N LEU A 17 1.57 5.59 -7.29
CA LEU A 17 2.40 4.55 -7.89
C LEU A 17 3.65 5.17 -8.50
N ILE A 18 4.81 4.79 -7.98
CA ILE A 18 6.11 5.30 -8.44
C ILE A 18 6.71 4.35 -9.47
N SER A 19 6.68 3.06 -9.19
CA SER A 19 7.20 2.05 -10.11
C SER A 19 6.48 0.73 -9.90
N GLN A 20 6.56 -0.13 -10.90
CA GLN A 20 5.95 -1.45 -10.86
C GLN A 20 6.87 -2.45 -11.56
N LYS A 21 7.06 -3.60 -10.92
CA LYS A 21 7.83 -4.67 -11.49
C LYS A 21 7.05 -5.98 -11.27
N GLY A 22 6.45 -6.50 -12.33
CA GLY A 22 5.54 -7.64 -12.23
C GLY A 22 4.34 -7.27 -11.35
N SER A 23 4.06 -8.08 -10.34
CA SER A 23 2.98 -7.80 -9.38
C SER A 23 3.40 -6.83 -8.27
N ILE A 24 4.68 -6.48 -8.17
CA ILE A 24 5.18 -5.63 -7.10
C ILE A 24 5.03 -4.17 -7.49
N ARG A 25 4.33 -3.41 -6.65
CA ARG A 25 4.08 -1.99 -6.84
C ARG A 25 4.72 -1.20 -5.71
N TYR A 26 5.37 -0.09 -6.08
CA TYR A 26 5.99 0.82 -5.12
C TYR A 26 5.22 2.13 -5.11
N PHE A 27 4.78 2.53 -3.94
CA PHE A 27 4.04 3.78 -3.75
C PHE A 27 4.88 4.76 -2.94
N GLY A 28 4.74 6.03 -3.27
CA GLY A 28 5.40 7.09 -2.53
C GLY A 28 4.55 8.34 -2.49
N LYS A 29 4.90 9.27 -1.61
CA LYS A 29 4.26 10.58 -1.57
C LYS A 29 5.27 11.64 -1.15
N THR A 30 4.97 12.88 -1.51
CA THR A 30 5.79 14.03 -1.16
C THR A 30 5.95 14.15 0.35
N GLY A 31 7.17 14.28 0.82
CA GLY A 31 7.44 14.41 2.25
C GLY A 31 7.51 13.09 3.01
N TRP A 32 7.31 11.96 2.33
CA TRP A 32 7.39 10.65 2.96
C TRP A 32 8.63 9.92 2.45
N GLU A 33 9.56 9.61 3.33
CA GLU A 33 10.86 9.06 2.92
C GLU A 33 10.82 7.62 2.47
N LYS A 34 9.88 6.84 2.99
CA LYS A 34 9.80 5.40 2.71
C LYS A 34 8.91 5.12 1.51
N LEU A 35 9.37 4.23 0.63
CA LEU A 35 8.50 3.66 -0.39
C LEU A 35 7.68 2.54 0.22
N ILE A 36 6.42 2.46 -0.18
CA ILE A 36 5.51 1.42 0.28
C ILE A 36 5.45 0.34 -0.78
N ARG A 37 5.97 -0.84 -0.45
CA ARG A 37 6.00 -1.97 -1.37
C ARG A 37 4.76 -2.84 -1.15
N VAL A 38 4.03 -3.08 -2.24
CA VAL A 38 2.84 -3.94 -2.22
C VAL A 38 2.96 -4.98 -3.31
N ASP A 39 2.91 -6.26 -2.93
CA ASP A 39 2.80 -7.36 -3.88
C ASP A 39 1.31 -7.52 -4.20
N TYR A 40 0.89 -6.92 -5.30
CA TYR A 40 -0.53 -6.72 -5.61
C TYR A 40 -1.19 -7.99 -6.15
N HIS A 41 -2.30 -8.39 -5.52
CA HIS A 41 -3.07 -9.57 -5.90
C HIS A 41 -4.56 -9.26 -6.11
N GLY A 42 -4.88 -8.05 -6.53
CA GLY A 42 -6.23 -7.68 -6.95
C GLY A 42 -7.29 -7.80 -5.86
N VAL A 43 -8.27 -8.67 -6.09
CA VAL A 43 -9.42 -8.82 -5.18
C VAL A 43 -9.18 -9.81 -4.05
N LYS A 44 -7.99 -10.40 -3.98
CA LYS A 44 -7.66 -11.30 -2.86
C LYS A 44 -7.48 -10.52 -1.57
N GLU A 45 -7.73 -11.20 -0.46
CA GLU A 45 -7.53 -10.61 0.86
C GLU A 45 -6.04 -10.39 1.15
N VAL A 46 -5.72 -9.25 1.72
CA VAL A 46 -4.37 -9.00 2.23
C VAL A 46 -4.25 -9.73 3.57
N PRO A 47 -3.21 -10.56 3.75
CA PRO A 47 -3.00 -11.17 5.07
C PRO A 47 -2.92 -10.09 6.15
N THR A 48 -3.51 -10.35 7.31
CA THR A 48 -3.64 -9.35 8.37
C THR A 48 -2.30 -8.72 8.77
N GLY A 49 -1.28 -9.53 8.97
CA GLY A 49 0.05 -9.03 9.34
C GLY A 49 0.66 -8.15 8.25
N THR A 50 0.50 -8.56 7.00
CA THR A 50 0.98 -7.78 5.85
C THR A 50 0.26 -6.44 5.77
N CYS A 51 -1.07 -6.46 5.94
CA CYS A 51 -1.88 -5.25 5.93
C CYS A 51 -1.41 -4.26 7.00
N HIS A 52 -1.24 -4.74 8.24
CA HIS A 52 -0.78 -3.91 9.34
C HIS A 52 0.60 -3.32 9.07
N ALA A 53 1.52 -4.12 8.53
CA ALA A 53 2.87 -3.67 8.23
C ALA A 53 2.87 -2.57 7.17
N ILE A 54 2.06 -2.73 6.13
CA ILE A 54 1.95 -1.74 5.06
C ILE A 54 1.36 -0.43 5.58
N LEU A 55 0.26 -0.52 6.33
CA LEU A 55 -0.39 0.67 6.88
C LEU A 55 0.51 1.40 7.86
N LYS A 56 1.24 0.65 8.69
CA LYS A 56 2.20 1.24 9.62
C LYS A 56 3.31 1.96 8.87
N ALA A 57 3.87 1.34 7.83
CA ALA A 57 4.92 1.95 7.02
C ALA A 57 4.42 3.22 6.31
N ALA A 58 3.15 3.27 5.96
CA ALA A 58 2.52 4.42 5.32
C ALA A 58 2.05 5.49 6.31
N GLY A 59 2.15 5.24 7.60
CA GLY A 59 1.68 6.16 8.63
C GLY A 59 0.16 6.30 8.68
N ILE A 60 -0.56 5.29 8.21
CA ILE A 60 -2.02 5.30 8.17
C ILE A 60 -2.56 4.54 9.38
N GLU A 61 -3.40 5.19 10.17
CA GLU A 61 -4.07 4.52 11.27
C GLU A 61 -5.09 3.53 10.73
N HIS A 62 -5.10 2.34 11.31
CA HIS A 62 -6.08 1.32 10.99
C HIS A 62 -7.09 1.25 12.15
N PRO A 63 -8.37 1.51 11.85
CA PRO A 63 -9.41 1.44 12.89
C PRO A 63 -9.63 0.01 13.40
#